data_6cb97a60846de93944a3b26aeda305e9
#
_entry.id   6cb97a60846de93944a3b26aeda305e9
#
_cell.length_a   1.000
_cell.length_b   1.000
_cell.length_c   1.000
_cell.angle_alpha   90.00
_cell.angle_beta   90.00
_cell.angle_gamma   90.00
#
_symmetry.space_group_name_H-M   'P 1'
#
loop_
_entity.id
_entity.type
_entity.pdbx_description
1 polymer ?
#
loop_
_entity_poly.entity_id
_entity_poly.type
_entity_poly.pdbx_seq_one_letter_code
_entity_poly.pdbx_strand_id
1 'polypeptide(L)'
;FLATHPDAACEHLDADAPDAVEQVALASDTPEAEFEQVARTVAEAVAAGTPARQIVVAVPNSVWSRNIAAALHARGVPAEALAISQPLRGDVRDNARCTPARIATALNLVANPDDTAAWRCWCGFGDYLVNSAAFASLRTCAKERSIGLVDALEMLSENDCEHVVGAQRVATAYKDGRALIEQVRGLRGTT
;
A
#
# COMPACT_ATOMS: atom_id res chain seq x y z
N PHE A 1 -2.24 -16.84 3.65
CA PHE A 1 -1.78 -16.15 2.43
C PHE A 1 -0.81 -17.03 1.64
N LEU A 2 0.24 -17.56 2.27
CA LEU A 2 1.23 -18.43 1.61
C LEU A 2 0.64 -19.76 1.11
N ALA A 3 -0.34 -20.32 1.83
CA ALA A 3 -1.02 -21.55 1.41
C ALA A 3 -1.89 -21.38 0.15
N THR A 4 -2.35 -20.16 -0.13
CA THR A 4 -3.16 -19.83 -1.30
C THR A 4 -2.35 -19.24 -2.47
N HIS A 5 -1.05 -18.98 -2.25
CA HIS A 5 -0.14 -18.40 -3.23
C HIS A 5 1.19 -19.14 -3.20
N PRO A 6 1.24 -20.39 -3.71
CA PRO A 6 2.44 -21.22 -3.66
C PRO A 6 3.63 -20.62 -4.42
N ASP A 7 3.37 -19.72 -5.37
CA ASP A 7 4.41 -19.03 -6.16
C ASP A 7 4.88 -17.70 -5.53
N ALA A 8 4.36 -17.33 -4.36
CA ALA A 8 4.89 -16.19 -3.63
C ALA A 8 6.28 -16.55 -3.10
N ALA A 9 7.32 -16.05 -3.76
CA ALA A 9 8.69 -16.19 -3.27
C ALA A 9 8.78 -15.46 -1.91
N CYS A 10 8.93 -16.23 -0.83
CA CYS A 10 9.42 -15.69 0.42
C CYS A 10 10.91 -15.38 0.21
N GLU A 11 11.24 -14.10 0.02
CA GLU A 11 12.62 -13.68 0.26
C GLU A 11 12.88 -13.86 1.76
N HIS A 12 13.76 -14.80 2.09
CA HIS A 12 14.35 -14.85 3.41
C HIS A 12 15.18 -13.59 3.60
N LEU A 13 14.69 -12.69 4.44
CA LEU A 13 15.29 -11.38 4.65
C LEU A 13 16.65 -11.44 5.36
N ASP A 14 17.06 -12.57 5.91
CA ASP A 14 18.43 -12.75 6.41
C ASP A 14 18.74 -14.23 6.64
N ALA A 15 19.79 -14.73 6.00
CA ALA A 15 20.34 -16.05 6.28
C ALA A 15 21.05 -16.12 7.66
N ASP A 16 21.32 -14.99 8.28
CA ASP A 16 22.00 -14.85 9.57
C ASP A 16 21.10 -14.39 10.73
N ALA A 17 19.77 -14.29 10.52
CA ALA A 17 18.85 -14.04 11.62
C ALA A 17 18.88 -15.23 12.60
N PRO A 18 19.07 -15.00 13.91
CA PRO A 18 19.10 -16.11 14.86
C PRO A 18 17.81 -16.89 14.79
N ASP A 19 17.94 -18.20 14.72
CA ASP A 19 16.90 -19.20 14.69
C ASP A 19 15.75 -18.82 15.64
N ALA A 20 14.61 -18.63 15.12
CA ALA A 20 13.30 -18.77 15.74
C ALA A 20 12.26 -17.76 15.28
N VAL A 21 11.91 -17.81 14.02
CA VAL A 21 10.54 -17.44 13.66
C VAL A 21 9.68 -18.69 13.84
N GLU A 22 9.06 -18.83 15.01
CA GLU A 22 8.03 -19.85 15.17
C GLU A 22 6.78 -19.38 14.41
N GLN A 23 6.47 -20.07 13.32
CA GLN A 23 5.28 -19.80 12.55
C GLN A 23 4.17 -20.75 12.99
N VAL A 24 3.15 -20.21 13.67
CA VAL A 24 1.96 -20.97 14.07
C VAL A 24 0.80 -20.58 13.17
N ALA A 25 0.25 -21.54 12.42
CA ALA A 25 -0.96 -21.38 11.64
C ALA A 25 -2.17 -21.75 12.51
N LEU A 26 -3.09 -20.79 12.70
CA LEU A 26 -4.34 -20.98 13.44
C LEU A 26 -5.50 -20.86 12.46
N ALA A 27 -6.46 -21.79 12.55
CA ALA A 27 -7.69 -21.77 11.77
C ALA A 27 -8.90 -21.57 12.68
N SER A 28 -9.82 -20.73 12.25
CA SER A 28 -11.10 -20.48 12.94
C SER A 28 -12.26 -20.61 11.97
N ASP A 29 -13.39 -21.13 12.42
CA ASP A 29 -14.57 -21.36 11.59
C ASP A 29 -15.40 -20.09 11.35
N THR A 30 -15.26 -19.09 12.20
CA THR A 30 -15.98 -17.82 12.12
C THR A 30 -15.06 -16.64 12.41
N PRO A 31 -15.36 -15.42 11.90
CA PRO A 31 -14.61 -14.22 12.23
C PRO A 31 -14.57 -13.92 13.72
N GLU A 32 -15.68 -14.16 14.44
CA GLU A 32 -15.76 -13.94 15.88
C GLU A 32 -14.81 -14.89 16.64
N ALA A 33 -14.77 -16.16 16.25
CA ALA A 33 -13.83 -17.12 16.82
C ALA A 33 -12.37 -16.73 16.54
N GLU A 34 -12.11 -16.16 15.36
CA GLU A 34 -10.77 -15.67 15.03
C GLU A 34 -10.38 -14.46 15.89
N PHE A 35 -11.29 -13.49 16.11
CA PHE A 35 -11.01 -12.35 17.00
C PHE A 35 -10.66 -12.80 18.41
N GLU A 36 -11.44 -13.76 18.94
CA GLU A 36 -11.23 -14.34 20.26
C GLU A 36 -9.92 -15.12 20.36
N GLN A 37 -9.57 -15.85 19.32
CA GLN A 37 -8.33 -16.62 19.27
C GLN A 37 -7.10 -15.71 19.20
N VAL A 38 -7.13 -14.70 18.33
CA VAL A 38 -6.06 -13.69 18.27
C VAL A 38 -5.90 -12.99 19.61
N ALA A 39 -7.00 -12.54 20.22
CA ALA A 39 -6.96 -11.86 21.51
C ALA A 39 -6.41 -12.74 22.63
N ARG A 40 -6.74 -14.04 22.62
CA ARG A 40 -6.19 -15.01 23.58
C ARG A 40 -4.69 -15.20 23.38
N THR A 41 -4.23 -15.44 22.16
CA THR A 41 -2.81 -15.63 21.85
C THR A 41 -1.98 -14.42 22.26
N VAL A 42 -2.48 -13.21 21.99
CA VAL A 42 -1.80 -11.98 22.42
C VAL A 42 -1.78 -11.85 23.95
N ALA A 43 -2.89 -12.15 24.62
CA ALA A 43 -2.96 -12.10 26.09
C ALA A 43 -2.00 -13.10 26.74
N GLU A 44 -1.89 -14.31 26.19
CA GLU A 44 -0.93 -15.34 26.65
C GLU A 44 0.52 -14.87 26.46
N ALA A 45 0.85 -14.27 25.33
CA ALA A 45 2.19 -13.71 25.08
C ALA A 45 2.53 -12.58 26.07
N VAL A 46 1.57 -11.70 26.35
CA VAL A 46 1.75 -10.64 27.35
C VAL A 46 1.93 -11.22 28.75
N ALA A 47 1.14 -12.23 29.13
CA ALA A 47 1.28 -12.92 30.41
C ALA A 47 2.61 -13.66 30.54
N ALA A 48 3.17 -14.15 29.44
CA ALA A 48 4.48 -14.75 29.35
C ALA A 48 5.64 -13.74 29.41
N GLY A 49 5.35 -12.43 29.47
CA GLY A 49 6.33 -11.35 29.66
C GLY A 49 6.66 -10.56 28.38
N THR A 50 6.04 -10.84 27.24
CA THR A 50 6.22 -10.02 26.04
C THR A 50 5.53 -8.67 26.22
N PRO A 51 6.25 -7.54 26.13
CA PRO A 51 5.64 -6.23 26.29
C PRO A 51 4.58 -5.99 25.18
N ALA A 52 3.37 -5.56 25.56
CA ALA A 52 2.28 -5.35 24.59
C ALA A 52 2.68 -4.42 23.42
N ARG A 53 3.54 -3.42 23.68
CA ARG A 53 4.07 -2.50 22.65
C ARG A 53 4.95 -3.16 21.57
N GLN A 54 5.39 -4.39 21.80
CA GLN A 54 6.19 -5.15 20.85
C GLN A 54 5.35 -6.11 20.00
N ILE A 55 4.05 -6.17 20.27
CA ILE A 55 3.13 -7.06 19.56
C ILE A 55 2.36 -6.23 18.52
N VAL A 56 2.42 -6.65 17.27
CA VAL A 56 1.67 -6.04 16.16
C VAL A 56 0.71 -7.08 15.59
N VAL A 57 -0.57 -6.71 15.49
CA VAL A 57 -1.59 -7.52 14.83
C VAL A 57 -1.95 -6.86 13.51
N ALA A 58 -1.53 -7.47 12.40
CA ALA A 58 -1.89 -7.01 11.06
C ALA A 58 -3.27 -7.55 10.67
N VAL A 59 -4.13 -6.68 10.17
CA VAL A 59 -5.54 -7.00 9.86
C VAL A 59 -5.94 -6.46 8.49
N PRO A 60 -6.90 -7.10 7.78
CA PRO A 60 -7.25 -6.73 6.42
C PRO A 60 -8.02 -5.39 6.32
N ASN A 61 -8.69 -4.95 7.39
CA ASN A 61 -9.50 -3.73 7.37
C ASN A 61 -9.82 -3.19 8.77
N SER A 62 -10.41 -1.99 8.82
CA SER A 62 -10.74 -1.30 10.07
C SER A 62 -11.84 -1.96 10.92
N VAL A 63 -12.70 -2.80 10.32
CA VAL A 63 -13.73 -3.55 11.07
C VAL A 63 -13.04 -4.61 11.92
N TRP A 64 -12.12 -5.37 11.31
CA TRP A 64 -11.31 -6.37 12.01
C TRP A 64 -10.46 -5.74 13.11
N SER A 65 -9.81 -4.61 12.80
CA SER A 65 -9.00 -3.87 13.78
C SER A 65 -9.81 -3.50 15.03
N ARG A 66 -11.03 -2.98 14.87
CA ARG A 66 -11.89 -2.60 15.99
C ARG A 66 -12.36 -3.81 16.81
N ASN A 67 -12.75 -4.89 16.15
CA ASN A 67 -13.23 -6.09 16.81
C ASN A 67 -12.12 -6.78 17.60
N ILE A 68 -10.94 -6.90 17.03
CA ILE A 68 -9.78 -7.48 17.73
C ILE A 68 -9.35 -6.58 18.89
N ALA A 69 -9.30 -5.25 18.71
CA ALA A 69 -9.00 -4.33 19.81
C ALA A 69 -10.03 -4.45 20.96
N ALA A 70 -11.32 -4.59 20.64
CA ALA A 70 -12.35 -4.80 21.64
C ALA A 70 -12.15 -6.12 22.38
N ALA A 71 -11.84 -7.22 21.68
CA ALA A 71 -11.56 -8.53 22.30
C ALA A 71 -10.30 -8.50 23.17
N LEU A 72 -9.25 -7.75 22.81
CA LEU A 72 -8.05 -7.53 23.62
C LEU A 72 -8.36 -6.72 24.87
N HIS A 73 -9.12 -5.64 24.75
CA HIS A 73 -9.54 -4.83 25.91
C HIS A 73 -10.38 -5.65 26.89
N ALA A 74 -11.27 -6.52 26.41
CA ALA A 74 -12.03 -7.42 27.26
C ALA A 74 -11.16 -8.38 28.07
N ARG A 75 -9.92 -8.62 27.62
CA ARG A 75 -8.89 -9.40 28.34
C ARG A 75 -7.90 -8.56 29.13
N GLY A 76 -8.13 -7.26 29.26
CA GLY A 76 -7.25 -6.35 29.97
C GLY A 76 -5.93 -6.04 29.24
N VAL A 77 -5.81 -6.39 27.96
CA VAL A 77 -4.64 -6.05 27.15
C VAL A 77 -4.84 -4.68 26.51
N PRO A 78 -3.97 -3.69 26.80
CA PRO A 78 -4.06 -2.40 26.13
C PRO A 78 -3.74 -2.56 24.64
N ALA A 79 -4.64 -2.10 23.77
CA ALA A 79 -4.49 -2.18 22.34
C ALA A 79 -4.97 -0.88 21.70
N GLU A 80 -4.20 -0.36 20.77
CA GLU A 80 -4.61 0.73 19.88
C GLU A 80 -4.89 0.17 18.51
N ALA A 81 -6.13 0.38 18.04
CA ALA A 81 -6.42 0.21 16.63
C ALA A 81 -5.74 1.37 15.90
N LEU A 82 -4.59 1.10 15.27
CA LEU A 82 -4.01 2.03 14.31
C LEU A 82 -4.99 2.13 13.11
N ALA A 83 -6.11 2.83 13.33
CA ALA A 83 -6.85 3.36 12.23
C ALA A 83 -5.91 4.36 11.57
N ILE A 84 -5.24 3.95 10.51
CA ILE A 84 -4.79 4.92 9.53
C ILE A 84 -6.06 5.68 9.20
N SER A 85 -6.19 6.87 9.83
CA SER A 85 -7.30 7.75 9.51
C SER A 85 -7.20 7.89 8.01
N GLN A 86 -8.18 7.32 7.31
CA GLN A 86 -8.17 7.38 5.86
C GLN A 86 -8.57 8.81 5.48
N PRO A 87 -7.64 9.77 5.34
CA PRO A 87 -7.92 11.01 4.64
C PRO A 87 -8.29 10.71 3.18
N LEU A 88 -8.10 9.46 2.80
CA LEU A 88 -8.30 8.88 1.48
C LEU A 88 -9.63 8.12 1.35
N ARG A 89 -10.65 8.49 2.12
CA ARG A 89 -12.00 7.95 1.92
C ARG A 89 -12.49 8.35 0.53
N GLY A 90 -12.68 7.35 -0.31
CA GLY A 90 -13.23 7.51 -1.65
C GLY A 90 -12.92 6.29 -2.49
N ASP A 91 -13.71 6.04 -3.51
CA ASP A 91 -13.38 5.02 -4.51
C ASP A 91 -12.41 5.65 -5.52
N VAL A 92 -11.17 5.19 -5.51
CA VAL A 92 -10.14 5.67 -6.46
C VAL A 92 -10.51 5.41 -7.92
N ARG A 93 -11.48 4.53 -8.17
CA ARG A 93 -12.04 4.24 -9.50
C ARG A 93 -13.08 5.26 -9.94
N ASP A 94 -13.64 6.03 -9.00
CA ASP A 94 -14.67 7.03 -9.25
C ASP A 94 -14.06 8.44 -9.16
N ASN A 95 -13.96 9.12 -10.30
CA ASN A 95 -13.41 10.47 -10.38
C ASN A 95 -14.12 11.47 -9.46
N ALA A 96 -15.42 11.29 -9.20
CA ALA A 96 -16.18 12.17 -8.31
C ALA A 96 -15.84 11.95 -6.83
N ARG A 97 -15.39 10.76 -6.46
CA ARG A 97 -15.12 10.38 -5.07
C ARG A 97 -13.64 10.28 -4.72
N CYS A 98 -12.73 10.42 -5.68
CA CYS A 98 -11.30 10.26 -5.45
C CYS A 98 -10.58 11.55 -5.05
N THR A 99 -11.26 12.69 -4.93
CA THR A 99 -10.64 13.99 -4.66
C THR A 99 -9.69 13.99 -3.45
N PRO A 100 -10.05 13.46 -2.26
CA PRO A 100 -9.12 13.43 -1.13
C PRO A 100 -7.87 12.59 -1.41
N ALA A 101 -8.02 11.46 -2.10
CA ALA A 101 -6.91 10.60 -2.51
C ALA A 101 -6.00 11.31 -3.50
N ARG A 102 -6.57 12.04 -4.46
CA ARG A 102 -5.80 12.84 -5.44
C ARG A 102 -4.98 13.92 -4.75
N ILE A 103 -5.56 14.65 -3.80
CA ILE A 103 -4.85 15.69 -3.04
C ILE A 103 -3.68 15.08 -2.27
N ALA A 104 -3.92 14.00 -1.52
CA ALA A 104 -2.86 13.36 -0.75
C ALA A 104 -1.74 12.79 -1.66
N THR A 105 -2.11 12.18 -2.79
CA THR A 105 -1.14 11.70 -3.78
C THR A 105 -0.34 12.84 -4.39
N ALA A 106 -1.00 13.96 -4.73
CA ALA A 106 -0.32 15.15 -5.22
C ALA A 106 0.69 15.71 -4.21
N LEU A 107 0.32 15.80 -2.93
CA LEU A 107 1.22 16.24 -1.86
C LEU A 107 2.42 15.30 -1.70
N ASN A 108 2.21 13.98 -1.79
CA ASN A 108 3.31 13.02 -1.78
C ASN A 108 4.25 13.22 -2.96
N LEU A 109 3.73 13.42 -4.18
CA LEU A 109 4.55 13.67 -5.37
C LEU A 109 5.29 15.01 -5.32
N VAL A 110 4.72 16.04 -4.70
CA VAL A 110 5.42 17.31 -4.46
C VAL A 110 6.58 17.13 -3.48
N ALA A 111 6.38 16.31 -2.44
CA ALA A 111 7.40 16.01 -1.43
C ALA A 111 8.48 15.07 -1.98
N ASN A 112 8.09 14.04 -2.72
CA ASN A 112 8.98 13.06 -3.33
C ASN A 112 8.50 12.73 -4.76
N PRO A 113 9.07 13.38 -5.79
CA PRO A 113 8.70 13.15 -7.20
C PRO A 113 9.12 11.78 -7.73
N ASP A 114 9.94 11.03 -7.00
CA ASP A 114 10.40 9.69 -7.36
C ASP A 114 9.56 8.58 -6.70
N ASP A 115 8.50 8.95 -5.97
CA ASP A 115 7.58 7.97 -5.35
C ASP A 115 6.77 7.23 -6.42
N THR A 116 7.24 6.02 -6.73
CA THR A 116 6.62 5.14 -7.74
C THR A 116 5.21 4.69 -7.36
N ALA A 117 4.93 4.54 -6.05
CA ALA A 117 3.60 4.17 -5.56
C ALA A 117 2.62 5.34 -5.74
N ALA A 118 3.05 6.56 -5.43
CA ALA A 118 2.26 7.77 -5.66
C ALA A 118 1.99 8.00 -7.15
N TRP A 119 2.98 7.80 -8.03
CA TRP A 119 2.77 7.87 -9.48
C TRP A 119 1.78 6.83 -9.98
N ARG A 120 1.88 5.59 -9.48
CA ARG A 120 0.90 4.57 -9.82
C ARG A 120 -0.52 4.97 -9.40
N CYS A 121 -0.69 5.52 -8.20
CA CYS A 121 -1.98 6.03 -7.74
C CYS A 121 -2.47 7.18 -8.63
N TRP A 122 -1.61 8.15 -8.89
CA TRP A 122 -1.95 9.33 -9.70
C TRP A 122 -2.44 8.96 -11.09
N CYS A 123 -1.71 8.12 -11.80
CA CYS A 123 -2.09 7.65 -13.12
C CYS A 123 -3.29 6.68 -13.11
N GLY A 124 -3.66 6.16 -11.93
CA GLY A 124 -4.73 5.19 -11.73
C GLY A 124 -6.11 5.76 -11.44
N PHE A 125 -6.22 7.05 -11.12
CA PHE A 125 -7.51 7.64 -10.77
C PHE A 125 -8.52 7.56 -11.91
N GLY A 126 -9.72 7.08 -11.57
CA GLY A 126 -10.85 6.94 -12.49
C GLY A 126 -10.89 5.63 -13.30
N ASP A 127 -9.82 4.83 -13.31
CA ASP A 127 -9.82 3.53 -13.99
C ASP A 127 -8.68 2.63 -13.49
N TYR A 128 -8.87 2.08 -12.34
CA TYR A 128 -7.84 1.26 -11.68
C TYR A 128 -7.46 -0.02 -12.46
N LEU A 129 -8.41 -0.65 -13.15
CA LEU A 129 -8.18 -1.92 -13.84
C LEU A 129 -7.32 -1.75 -15.10
N VAL A 130 -7.61 -0.74 -15.90
CA VAL A 130 -6.81 -0.42 -17.11
C VAL A 130 -5.39 -0.03 -16.71
N ASN A 131 -5.25 0.79 -15.66
CA ASN A 131 -3.94 1.17 -15.17
C ASN A 131 -3.12 0.01 -14.58
N SER A 132 -3.75 -1.04 -14.07
CA SER A 132 -3.02 -2.22 -13.58
C SER A 132 -2.28 -2.93 -14.71
N ALA A 133 -2.90 -3.11 -15.88
CA ALA A 133 -2.26 -3.68 -17.06
C ALA A 133 -1.18 -2.76 -17.63
N ALA A 134 -1.45 -1.45 -17.71
CA ALA A 134 -0.50 -0.46 -18.17
C ALA A 134 0.77 -0.43 -17.30
N PHE A 135 0.63 -0.43 -15.98
CA PHE A 135 1.78 -0.45 -15.08
C PHE A 135 2.52 -1.79 -15.05
N ALA A 136 1.85 -2.91 -15.28
CA ALA A 136 2.53 -4.19 -15.48
C ALA A 136 3.42 -4.15 -16.73
N SER A 137 2.88 -3.66 -17.83
CA SER A 137 3.59 -3.48 -19.09
C SER A 137 4.76 -2.49 -18.97
N LEU A 138 4.54 -1.36 -18.28
CA LEU A 138 5.56 -0.35 -18.03
C LEU A 138 6.71 -0.89 -17.17
N ARG A 139 6.43 -1.71 -16.16
CA ARG A 139 7.47 -2.38 -15.35
C ARG A 139 8.30 -3.36 -16.18
N THR A 140 7.69 -4.06 -17.10
CA THR A 140 8.41 -4.94 -18.03
C THR A 140 9.36 -4.11 -18.90
N CYS A 141 8.88 -3.02 -19.48
CA CYS A 141 9.70 -2.09 -20.26
C CYS A 141 10.86 -1.51 -19.43
N ALA A 142 10.60 -1.06 -18.21
CA ALA A 142 11.63 -0.55 -17.31
C ALA A 142 12.71 -1.61 -17.00
N LYS A 143 12.30 -2.85 -16.72
CA LYS A 143 13.20 -3.96 -16.46
C LYS A 143 14.06 -4.31 -17.66
N GLU A 144 13.49 -4.40 -18.85
CA GLU A 144 14.20 -4.70 -20.09
C GLU A 144 15.26 -3.63 -20.42
N ARG A 145 14.97 -2.38 -20.09
CA ARG A 145 15.87 -1.25 -20.31
C ARG A 145 16.79 -0.95 -19.12
N SER A 146 16.66 -1.67 -18.01
CA SER A 146 17.43 -1.46 -16.78
C SER A 146 17.31 -0.02 -16.23
N ILE A 147 16.11 0.57 -16.29
CA ILE A 147 15.81 1.92 -15.82
C ILE A 147 14.78 1.91 -14.69
N GLY A 148 14.63 3.03 -13.97
CA GLY A 148 13.61 3.25 -12.96
C GLY A 148 12.19 3.34 -13.55
N LEU A 149 11.16 3.12 -12.73
CA LEU A 149 9.78 3.22 -13.17
C LEU A 149 9.40 4.68 -13.53
N VAL A 150 9.98 5.66 -12.85
CA VAL A 150 9.74 7.08 -13.14
C VAL A 150 10.37 7.45 -14.48
N ASP A 151 11.59 6.98 -14.75
CA ASP A 151 12.24 7.18 -16.04
C ASP A 151 11.42 6.55 -17.18
N ALA A 152 10.85 5.35 -16.93
CA ALA A 152 9.99 4.71 -17.91
C ALA A 152 8.68 5.48 -18.15
N LEU A 153 8.13 6.16 -17.12
CA LEU A 153 6.98 7.07 -17.28
C LEU A 153 7.35 8.31 -18.10
N GLU A 154 8.54 8.85 -17.90
CA GLU A 154 9.07 9.98 -18.66
C GLU A 154 9.20 9.61 -20.15
N MET A 155 9.88 8.49 -20.43
CA MET A 155 10.00 7.96 -21.80
C MET A 155 8.64 7.69 -22.44
N LEU A 156 7.68 7.11 -21.68
CA LEU A 156 6.32 6.91 -22.18
C LEU A 156 5.65 8.24 -22.55
N SER A 157 5.90 9.29 -21.79
CA SER A 157 5.35 10.63 -22.05
C SER A 157 5.92 11.27 -23.32
N GLU A 158 7.12 10.85 -23.72
CA GLU A 158 7.83 11.28 -24.93
C GLU A 158 7.55 10.39 -26.15
N ASN A 159 6.68 9.37 -26.00
CA ASN A 159 6.31 8.35 -26.99
C ASN A 159 7.43 7.33 -27.31
N ASP A 160 8.40 7.16 -26.43
CA ASP A 160 9.51 6.22 -26.62
C ASP A 160 9.21 4.78 -26.14
N CYS A 161 7.99 4.48 -25.72
CA CYS A 161 7.53 3.17 -25.28
C CYS A 161 6.30 2.70 -26.08
N GLU A 162 6.52 2.00 -27.19
CA GLU A 162 5.47 1.69 -28.19
C GLU A 162 4.47 0.58 -27.76
N HIS A 163 4.74 -0.22 -26.73
CA HIS A 163 3.95 -1.44 -26.44
C HIS A 163 3.25 -1.44 -25.07
N VAL A 164 3.05 -0.27 -24.48
CA VAL A 164 2.36 -0.17 -23.19
C VAL A 164 0.85 -0.06 -23.39
N VAL A 165 0.11 -1.00 -22.80
CA VAL A 165 -1.37 -0.97 -22.83
C VAL A 165 -1.87 0.31 -22.16
N GLY A 166 -2.70 1.09 -22.85
CA GLY A 166 -3.20 2.37 -22.31
C GLY A 166 -2.14 3.47 -22.18
N ALA A 167 -1.05 3.37 -22.96
CA ALA A 167 0.08 4.30 -22.98
C ALA A 167 -0.33 5.77 -22.97
N GLN A 168 -1.20 6.16 -23.90
CA GLN A 168 -1.66 7.55 -24.06
C GLN A 168 -2.30 8.12 -22.80
N ARG A 169 -3.10 7.32 -22.11
CA ARG A 169 -3.78 7.74 -20.88
C ARG A 169 -2.79 7.91 -19.72
N VAL A 170 -1.88 6.95 -19.55
CA VAL A 170 -0.84 7.01 -18.51
C VAL A 170 0.09 8.19 -18.78
N ALA A 171 0.52 8.39 -20.01
CA ALA A 171 1.34 9.52 -20.44
C ALA A 171 0.67 10.88 -20.16
N THR A 172 -0.62 11.02 -20.49
CA THR A 172 -1.39 12.23 -20.20
C THR A 172 -1.46 12.48 -18.69
N ALA A 173 -1.83 11.47 -17.90
CA ALA A 173 -1.91 11.61 -16.46
C ALA A 173 -0.55 11.93 -15.82
N TYR A 174 0.55 11.37 -16.33
CA TYR A 174 1.89 11.69 -15.89
C TYR A 174 2.25 13.16 -16.19
N LYS A 175 2.00 13.65 -17.40
CA LYS A 175 2.22 15.06 -17.80
C LYS A 175 1.43 16.02 -16.90
N ASP A 176 0.15 15.72 -16.65
CA ASP A 176 -0.70 16.52 -15.76
C ASP A 176 -0.15 16.56 -14.34
N GLY A 177 0.33 15.43 -13.84
CA GLY A 177 0.96 15.35 -12.52
C GLY A 177 2.27 16.14 -12.44
N ARG A 178 3.12 16.07 -13.46
CA ARG A 178 4.37 16.86 -13.54
C ARG A 178 4.07 18.34 -13.57
N ALA A 179 3.12 18.77 -14.38
CA ALA A 179 2.69 20.17 -14.46
C ALA A 179 2.17 20.69 -13.11
N LEU A 180 1.37 19.88 -12.40
CA LEU A 180 0.88 20.24 -11.07
C LEU A 180 2.02 20.39 -10.05
N ILE A 181 2.98 19.46 -10.04
CA ILE A 181 4.16 19.52 -9.15
C ILE A 181 4.94 20.83 -9.38
N GLU A 182 5.19 21.18 -10.64
CA GLU A 182 5.91 22.41 -10.99
C GLU A 182 5.13 23.67 -10.58
N GLN A 183 3.81 23.70 -10.78
CA GLN A 183 2.97 24.80 -10.31
C GLN A 183 3.05 24.97 -8.79
N VAL A 184 2.94 23.90 -8.02
CA VAL A 184 2.99 23.96 -6.55
C VAL A 184 4.37 24.38 -6.06
N ARG A 185 5.45 23.92 -6.72
CA ARG A 185 6.82 24.33 -6.40
C ARG A 185 7.06 25.80 -6.71
N GLY A 186 6.52 26.28 -7.82
CA GLY A 186 6.57 27.70 -8.20
C GLY A 186 5.94 28.64 -7.17
N LEU A 187 4.88 28.19 -6.50
CA LEU A 187 4.23 28.97 -5.43
C LEU A 187 5.10 29.16 -4.19
N ARG A 188 6.03 28.23 -3.91
CA ARG A 188 6.98 28.35 -2.77
C ARG A 188 8.11 29.34 -3.01
N GLY A 189 8.35 29.74 -4.24
CA GLY A 189 9.41 30.72 -4.61
C GLY A 189 8.98 32.19 -4.56
N THR A 190 7.72 32.47 -4.21
CA THR A 190 7.13 33.82 -4.25
C THR A 190 6.84 34.43 -2.88
N THR A 191 7.34 33.83 -1.79
CA THR A 191 7.23 34.37 -0.40
C THR A 191 8.53 34.96 0.09
#